data_005fa1e6ab5502091014edc0787755a1
#
_entry.id   005fa1e6ab5502091014edc0787755a1
#
_cell.length_a   1.000
_cell.length_b   1.000
_cell.length_c   1.000
_cell.angle_alpha   90.00
_cell.angle_beta   90.00
_cell.angle_gamma   90.00
#
_symmetry.space_group_name_H-M   'P 1'
#
loop_
_entity.id
_entity.type
_entity.pdbx_description
1 polymer ?
#
loop_
_entity_poly.entity_id
_entity_poly.type
_entity_poly.pdbx_seq_one_letter_code
_entity_poly.pdbx_strand_id
1 'polypeptide(L)'
;MKKILVIVTLVIFGITAMAQHQCGSAARNAEGPKLEVKGAETIIIQTNAYSVKSDEIFKGSLPFVKGVKEYKYDEKSYKIAVAYDAKKTNPDKIRAEIAKLGFDADQVKANEKARAKLPTECTTMPKGCNKPCGKH
;
A
#
# COMPACT_ATOMS: atom_id res chain seq x y z
N MET A 1 24.57 -54.61 27.23
CA MET A 1 24.59 -54.60 25.78
C MET A 1 23.14 -54.61 25.28
N LYS A 2 22.53 -53.50 25.11
CA LYS A 2 21.14 -53.38 24.65
C LYS A 2 21.16 -52.73 23.26
N LYS A 3 20.83 -53.51 22.24
CA LYS A 3 20.75 -53.09 20.87
C LYS A 3 19.43 -52.33 20.70
N ILE A 4 19.52 -51.02 20.45
CA ILE A 4 18.35 -50.19 20.12
C ILE A 4 18.25 -50.17 18.61
N LEU A 5 17.22 -50.83 18.13
CA LEU A 5 16.84 -50.88 16.73
C LEU A 5 16.05 -49.60 16.39
N VAL A 6 16.68 -48.66 15.70
CA VAL A 6 16.02 -47.46 15.24
C VAL A 6 15.36 -47.75 13.90
N ILE A 7 14.06 -47.87 13.92
CA ILE A 7 13.27 -48.00 12.72
C ILE A 7 13.06 -46.55 12.14
N VAL A 8 13.78 -46.24 11.09
CA VAL A 8 13.59 -45.01 10.32
C VAL A 8 12.40 -45.25 9.37
N THR A 9 11.24 -44.81 9.79
CA THR A 9 10.08 -44.74 8.86
C THR A 9 10.20 -43.51 7.97
N LEU A 10 10.54 -43.77 6.71
CA LEU A 10 10.61 -42.77 5.66
C LEU A 10 9.17 -42.42 5.24
N VAL A 11 8.64 -41.32 5.80
CA VAL A 11 7.36 -40.76 5.36
C VAL A 11 7.63 -39.89 4.14
N ILE A 12 7.35 -40.45 2.97
CA ILE A 12 7.36 -39.72 1.70
C ILE A 12 6.08 -38.88 1.68
N PHE A 13 6.18 -37.63 2.08
CA PHE A 13 5.11 -36.65 1.84
C PHE A 13 5.16 -36.23 0.38
N GLY A 14 4.24 -36.78 -0.40
CA GLY A 14 3.98 -36.34 -1.76
C GLY A 14 3.44 -34.88 -1.73
N ILE A 15 4.30 -33.95 -2.10
CA ILE A 15 3.88 -32.57 -2.33
C ILE A 15 3.19 -32.51 -3.68
N THR A 16 1.86 -32.62 -3.70
CA THR A 16 1.08 -32.24 -4.87
C THR A 16 1.14 -30.73 -4.99
N ALA A 17 1.98 -30.26 -5.91
CA ALA A 17 2.00 -28.87 -6.33
C ALA A 17 0.68 -28.54 -7.02
N MET A 18 -0.31 -28.10 -6.27
CA MET A 18 -1.45 -27.38 -6.83
C MET A 18 -0.95 -26.02 -7.28
N ALA A 19 -0.78 -25.84 -8.58
CA ALA A 19 -0.60 -24.56 -9.20
C ALA A 19 -1.86 -23.72 -8.94
N GLN A 20 -1.87 -23.01 -7.83
CA GLN A 20 -2.88 -21.99 -7.57
C GLN A 20 -2.55 -20.81 -8.46
N HIS A 21 -3.34 -20.62 -9.50
CA HIS A 21 -3.41 -19.37 -10.24
C HIS A 21 -3.87 -18.27 -9.27
N GLN A 22 -2.91 -17.68 -8.57
CA GLN A 22 -3.13 -16.46 -7.77
C GLN A 22 -3.31 -15.27 -8.70
N CYS A 23 -4.50 -15.13 -9.27
CA CYS A 23 -4.93 -13.85 -9.80
C CYS A 23 -5.03 -12.84 -8.65
N GLY A 24 -4.06 -11.95 -8.56
CA GLY A 24 -4.33 -10.57 -8.14
C GLY A 24 -4.60 -10.27 -6.67
N SER A 25 -4.52 -11.22 -5.73
CA SER A 25 -4.62 -10.89 -4.31
C SER A 25 -3.31 -10.39 -3.70
N ALA A 26 -2.20 -10.56 -4.39
CA ALA A 26 -0.87 -10.21 -3.89
C ALA A 26 -0.64 -8.69 -3.73
N ALA A 27 -1.36 -7.86 -4.48
CA ALA A 27 -1.15 -6.41 -4.44
C ALA A 27 -1.71 -5.74 -3.16
N ARG A 28 -2.68 -6.36 -2.48
CA ARG A 28 -3.29 -5.75 -1.29
C ARG A 28 -2.53 -6.03 0.00
N ASN A 29 -1.78 -7.12 0.05
CA ASN A 29 -0.96 -7.52 1.20
C ASN A 29 0.52 -7.23 1.01
N ALA A 30 0.92 -6.62 -0.12
CA ALA A 30 2.27 -6.16 -0.30
C ALA A 30 2.60 -5.15 0.82
N GLU A 31 3.69 -5.37 1.52
CA GLU A 31 4.24 -4.36 2.41
C GLU A 31 4.36 -3.05 1.62
N GLY A 32 3.94 -1.95 2.24
CA GLY A 32 4.07 -0.63 1.62
C GLY A 32 5.54 -0.26 1.45
N PRO A 33 5.82 0.85 0.76
CA PRO A 33 7.17 1.32 0.55
C PRO A 33 7.87 1.55 1.88
N LYS A 34 9.07 0.99 2.05
CA LYS A 34 9.87 1.22 3.25
C LYS A 34 10.47 2.62 3.19
N LEU A 35 10.23 3.38 4.22
CA LEU A 35 10.74 4.73 4.42
C LEU A 35 11.16 4.90 5.88
N GLU A 36 12.45 5.09 6.08
CA GLU A 36 13.01 5.30 7.41
C GLU A 36 13.75 6.64 7.44
N VAL A 37 13.23 7.58 8.20
CA VAL A 37 13.83 8.90 8.39
C VAL A 37 14.17 9.08 9.86
N LYS A 38 15.43 9.35 10.15
CA LYS A 38 15.92 9.53 11.51
C LYS A 38 15.15 10.65 12.25
N GLY A 39 14.57 10.30 13.37
CA GLY A 39 13.79 11.23 14.19
C GLY A 39 12.44 11.61 13.58
N ALA A 40 11.85 10.74 12.78
CA ALA A 40 10.49 10.84 12.27
C ALA A 40 9.73 9.55 12.52
N GLU A 41 8.42 9.65 12.66
CA GLU A 41 7.52 8.52 12.58
C GLU A 41 7.12 8.27 11.13
N THR A 42 6.85 7.03 10.78
CA THR A 42 6.41 6.67 9.43
C THR A 42 5.03 6.04 9.48
N ILE A 43 4.14 6.50 8.62
CA ILE A 43 2.83 5.92 8.38
C ILE A 43 2.74 5.42 6.94
N ILE A 44 2.09 4.29 6.74
CA ILE A 44 1.74 3.76 5.42
C ILE A 44 0.24 3.94 5.22
N ILE A 45 -0.13 4.62 4.15
CA ILE A 45 -1.50 4.97 3.80
C ILE A 45 -1.85 4.28 2.48
N GLN A 46 -2.96 3.54 2.47
CA GLN A 46 -3.51 2.98 1.24
C GLN A 46 -4.26 4.07 0.47
N THR A 47 -3.98 4.21 -0.82
CA THR A 47 -4.63 5.20 -1.67
C THR A 47 -5.31 4.56 -2.87
N ASN A 48 -6.12 5.32 -3.57
CA ASN A 48 -6.68 4.98 -4.88
C ASN A 48 -5.97 5.74 -6.02
N ALA A 49 -4.70 6.04 -5.83
CA ALA A 49 -3.83 6.62 -6.83
C ALA A 49 -3.30 5.52 -7.76
N TYR A 50 -3.71 5.51 -9.02
CA TYR A 50 -3.43 4.38 -9.92
C TYR A 50 -2.41 4.70 -11.01
N SER A 51 -1.70 5.80 -10.92
CA SER A 51 -0.76 6.23 -11.97
C SER A 51 0.47 6.92 -11.41
N VAL A 52 1.56 6.85 -12.14
CA VAL A 52 2.79 7.60 -11.87
C VAL A 52 2.51 9.11 -11.79
N LYS A 53 1.55 9.61 -12.57
CA LYS A 53 1.11 11.02 -12.49
C LYS A 53 0.57 11.42 -11.12
N SER A 54 0.08 10.44 -10.35
CA SER A 54 -0.34 10.69 -8.97
C SER A 54 0.85 11.06 -8.07
N ASP A 55 2.03 10.48 -8.34
CA ASP A 55 3.25 10.83 -7.60
C ASP A 55 3.65 12.28 -7.84
N GLU A 56 3.48 12.80 -9.06
CA GLU A 56 3.75 14.22 -9.36
C GLU A 56 2.85 15.15 -8.53
N ILE A 57 1.59 14.76 -8.31
CA ILE A 57 0.65 15.52 -7.49
C ILE A 57 1.07 15.46 -6.01
N PHE A 58 1.45 14.29 -5.52
CA PHE A 58 1.97 14.13 -4.16
C PHE A 58 3.25 14.94 -3.97
N LYS A 59 4.17 14.91 -4.94
CA LYS A 59 5.42 15.67 -4.94
C LYS A 59 5.20 17.18 -4.89
N GLY A 60 4.16 17.66 -5.55
CA GLY A 60 3.78 19.07 -5.52
C GLY A 60 3.08 19.52 -4.23
N SER A 61 2.70 18.61 -3.34
CA SER A 61 1.83 18.94 -2.20
C SER A 61 2.38 18.44 -0.86
N LEU A 62 2.71 17.16 -0.74
CA LEU A 62 3.08 16.54 0.54
C LEU A 62 4.32 17.14 1.22
N PRO A 63 5.40 17.50 0.49
CA PRO A 63 6.57 18.12 1.11
C PRO A 63 6.28 19.48 1.76
N PHE A 64 5.20 20.14 1.34
CA PHE A 64 4.79 21.44 1.88
C PHE A 64 3.85 21.31 3.09
N VAL A 65 3.40 20.11 3.40
CA VAL A 65 2.57 19.87 4.59
C VAL A 65 3.42 20.01 5.84
N LYS A 66 3.00 20.88 6.77
CA LYS A 66 3.73 21.13 8.00
C LYS A 66 3.96 19.83 8.78
N GLY A 67 5.21 19.50 9.03
CA GLY A 67 5.61 18.32 9.80
C GLY A 67 5.91 17.09 8.95
N VAL A 68 5.59 17.06 7.67
CA VAL A 68 6.05 16.03 6.75
C VAL A 68 7.53 16.26 6.45
N LYS A 69 8.34 15.22 6.55
CA LYS A 69 9.77 15.24 6.26
C LYS A 69 10.10 14.62 4.92
N GLU A 70 9.47 13.49 4.64
CA GLU A 70 9.70 12.74 3.42
C GLU A 70 8.48 11.88 3.11
N TYR A 71 8.29 11.53 1.86
CA TYR A 71 7.29 10.54 1.46
C TYR A 71 7.85 9.63 0.36
N LYS A 72 7.25 8.46 0.22
CA LYS A 72 7.54 7.52 -0.85
C LYS A 72 6.23 6.88 -1.33
N TYR A 73 5.93 7.04 -2.60
CA TYR A 73 4.78 6.40 -3.22
C TYR A 73 5.20 5.11 -3.92
N ASP A 74 4.39 4.07 -3.82
CA ASP A 74 4.57 2.81 -4.53
C ASP A 74 3.36 2.54 -5.43
N GLU A 75 3.58 2.66 -6.71
CA GLU A 75 2.58 2.46 -7.75
C GLU A 75 2.04 1.02 -7.79
N LYS A 76 2.84 0.02 -7.39
CA LYS A 76 2.45 -1.38 -7.46
C LYS A 76 1.46 -1.75 -6.36
N SER A 77 1.66 -1.24 -5.17
CA SER A 77 0.77 -1.48 -4.02
C SER A 77 -0.26 -0.37 -3.82
N TYR A 78 -0.16 0.75 -4.56
CA TYR A 78 -0.97 1.95 -4.38
C TYR A 78 -0.91 2.50 -2.95
N LYS A 79 0.25 2.35 -2.33
CA LYS A 79 0.52 2.81 -0.97
C LYS A 79 1.51 3.96 -0.97
N ILE A 80 1.34 4.83 0.00
CA ILE A 80 2.25 5.93 0.24
C ILE A 80 2.78 5.83 1.67
N ALA A 81 4.10 5.80 1.83
CA ALA A 81 4.73 5.95 3.12
C ALA A 81 5.06 7.42 3.34
N VAL A 82 4.72 7.95 4.48
CA VAL A 82 5.00 9.34 4.86
C VAL A 82 5.74 9.36 6.17
N ALA A 83 6.94 9.93 6.17
CA ALA A 83 7.72 10.20 7.36
C ALA A 83 7.40 11.60 7.87
N TYR A 84 7.03 11.73 9.14
CA TYR A 84 6.56 12.96 9.72
C TYR A 84 7.08 13.18 11.14
N ASP A 85 7.06 14.43 11.59
CA ASP A 85 7.36 14.83 12.95
C ASP A 85 6.08 14.84 13.78
N ALA A 86 5.94 13.87 14.69
CA ALA A 86 4.76 13.72 15.55
C ALA A 86 4.48 14.94 16.45
N LYS A 87 5.49 15.81 16.67
CA LYS A 87 5.30 17.05 17.41
C LYS A 87 4.60 18.14 16.58
N LYS A 88 4.62 18.04 15.25
CA LYS A 88 4.10 19.07 14.33
C LYS A 88 2.84 18.67 13.62
N THR A 89 2.66 17.36 13.37
CA THR A 89 1.50 16.83 12.68
C THR A 89 1.12 15.44 13.22
N ASN A 90 0.03 14.89 12.74
CA ASN A 90 -0.43 13.56 13.09
C ASN A 90 -0.94 12.81 11.85
N PRO A 91 -1.10 11.48 11.92
CA PRO A 91 -1.59 10.66 10.80
C PRO A 91 -2.89 11.15 10.17
N ASP A 92 -3.84 11.61 10.98
CA ASP A 92 -5.16 12.01 10.46
C ASP A 92 -5.09 13.30 9.64
N LYS A 93 -4.21 14.22 10.03
CA LYS A 93 -3.95 15.43 9.23
C LYS A 93 -3.32 15.09 7.90
N ILE A 94 -2.38 14.13 7.88
CA ILE A 94 -1.74 13.67 6.64
C ILE A 94 -2.77 13.03 5.72
N ARG A 95 -3.65 12.15 6.25
CA ARG A 95 -4.75 11.57 5.48
C ARG A 95 -5.69 12.64 4.92
N ALA A 96 -6.03 13.64 5.73
CA ALA A 96 -6.88 14.73 5.29
C ALA A 96 -6.24 15.57 4.17
N GLU A 97 -4.92 15.79 4.21
CA GLU A 97 -4.22 16.48 3.12
C GLU A 97 -4.24 15.65 1.82
N ILE A 98 -4.01 14.33 1.90
CA ILE A 98 -4.14 13.45 0.73
C ILE A 98 -5.57 13.48 0.17
N ALA A 99 -6.57 13.47 1.04
CA ALA A 99 -7.97 13.55 0.64
C ALA A 99 -8.32 14.90 -0.05
N LYS A 100 -7.71 16.00 0.37
CA LYS A 100 -7.85 17.30 -0.30
C LYS A 100 -7.29 17.30 -1.72
N LEU A 101 -6.30 16.47 -2.00
CA LEU A 101 -5.73 16.31 -3.34
C LEU A 101 -6.65 15.51 -4.29
N GLY A 102 -7.69 14.87 -3.77
CA GLY A 102 -8.64 14.08 -4.53
C GLY A 102 -8.38 12.58 -4.53
N PHE A 103 -7.53 12.09 -3.63
CA PHE A 103 -7.26 10.67 -3.42
C PHE A 103 -7.86 10.17 -2.11
N ASP A 104 -8.37 8.94 -2.10
CA ASP A 104 -8.75 8.29 -0.84
C ASP A 104 -7.48 8.00 -0.02
N ALA A 105 -7.57 8.14 1.28
CA ALA A 105 -6.48 7.88 2.22
C ALA A 105 -6.97 6.97 3.35
N ASP A 106 -6.73 5.67 3.23
CA ASP A 106 -7.30 4.63 4.09
C ASP A 106 -8.84 4.73 4.14
N GLN A 107 -9.39 5.20 5.24
CA GLN A 107 -10.84 5.36 5.44
C GLN A 107 -11.35 6.77 5.12
N VAL A 108 -10.43 7.72 4.90
CA VAL A 108 -10.79 9.11 4.58
C VAL A 108 -11.07 9.21 3.09
N LYS A 109 -12.29 9.63 2.75
CA LYS A 109 -12.72 9.77 1.36
C LYS A 109 -12.13 11.02 0.71
N ALA A 110 -11.78 10.88 -0.56
CA ALA A 110 -11.31 11.98 -1.37
C ALA A 110 -12.31 13.13 -1.44
N ASN A 111 -11.78 14.34 -1.54
CA ASN A 111 -12.60 15.50 -1.88
C ASN A 111 -13.08 15.38 -3.33
N GLU A 112 -14.39 15.25 -3.53
CA GLU A 112 -14.98 15.03 -4.86
C GLU A 112 -14.67 16.15 -5.85
N LYS A 113 -14.67 17.41 -5.40
CA LYS A 113 -14.32 18.55 -6.25
C LYS A 113 -12.87 18.54 -6.71
N ALA A 114 -11.97 18.08 -5.85
CA ALA A 114 -10.56 17.90 -6.20
C ALA A 114 -10.40 16.70 -7.13
N ARG A 115 -11.05 15.57 -6.80
CA ARG A 115 -11.03 14.34 -7.62
C ARG A 115 -11.52 14.58 -9.06
N ALA A 116 -12.55 15.40 -9.25
CA ALA A 116 -13.08 15.76 -10.57
C ALA A 116 -12.07 16.53 -11.44
N LYS A 117 -11.07 17.15 -10.83
CA LYS A 117 -10.00 17.87 -11.53
C LYS A 117 -8.78 17.01 -11.84
N LEU A 118 -8.71 15.82 -11.27
CA LEU A 118 -7.60 14.90 -11.52
C LEU A 118 -7.71 14.30 -12.94
N PRO A 119 -6.56 14.03 -13.59
CA PRO A 119 -6.55 13.24 -14.81
C PRO A 119 -7.21 11.88 -14.59
N THR A 120 -7.99 11.41 -15.54
CA THR A 120 -8.72 10.13 -15.45
C THR A 120 -7.77 8.95 -15.16
N GLU A 121 -6.54 9.04 -15.65
CA GLU A 121 -5.49 8.04 -15.42
C GLU A 121 -5.11 7.89 -13.94
N CYS A 122 -5.23 8.96 -13.14
CA CYS A 122 -4.92 8.92 -11.71
C CYS A 122 -5.99 8.24 -10.88
N THR A 123 -7.24 8.22 -11.37
CA THR A 123 -8.41 7.77 -10.60
C THR A 123 -9.03 6.48 -11.14
N THR A 124 -8.60 6.01 -12.32
CA THR A 124 -9.12 4.82 -12.96
C THR A 124 -8.11 3.68 -12.85
N MET A 125 -8.54 2.54 -12.31
CA MET A 125 -7.70 1.33 -12.29
C MET A 125 -7.27 0.94 -13.70
N PRO A 126 -6.00 0.53 -13.90
CA PRO A 126 -5.55 -0.01 -15.18
C PRO A 126 -6.41 -1.21 -15.57
N LYS A 127 -6.83 -1.24 -16.84
CA LYS A 127 -7.60 -2.35 -17.40
C LYS A 127 -6.75 -3.63 -17.35
N GLY A 128 -7.04 -4.51 -16.45
CA GLY A 128 -6.31 -5.78 -16.22
C GLY A 128 -6.61 -6.41 -14.86
N CYS A 129 -7.09 -5.63 -13.91
CA CYS A 129 -7.44 -6.09 -12.58
C CYS A 129 -8.96 -6.05 -12.30
N ASN A 130 -9.79 -6.10 -13.35
CA ASN A 130 -11.25 -6.11 -13.23
C ASN A 130 -11.76 -7.48 -12.82
N LYS A 131 -11.60 -7.86 -11.55
CA LYS A 131 -12.59 -8.71 -10.87
C LYS A 131 -12.99 -8.02 -9.58
N PRO A 132 -14.27 -7.63 -9.43
CA PRO A 132 -14.79 -7.27 -8.14
C PRO A 132 -14.64 -8.49 -7.25
N CYS A 133 -13.87 -8.38 -6.16
CA CYS A 133 -13.89 -9.39 -5.12
C CYS A 133 -15.32 -9.46 -4.61
N GLY A 134 -15.96 -10.62 -4.87
CA GLY A 134 -17.32 -10.87 -4.49
C GLY A 134 -17.54 -10.57 -3.03
N LYS A 135 -18.69 -10.00 -2.77
CA LYS A 135 -19.29 -9.91 -1.45
C LYS A 135 -19.44 -11.33 -0.90
N HIS A 136 -18.83 -11.58 0.22
CA HIS A 136 -19.25 -12.63 1.15
C HIS A 136 -19.62 -11.96 2.45
#